data_c6ef0438e6c19b654c473f922c4fb8d4
#
_entry.id   c6ef0438e6c19b654c473f922c4fb8d4
#
_cell.length_a   1.000
_cell.length_b   1.000
_cell.length_c   1.000
_cell.angle_alpha   90.00
_cell.angle_beta   90.00
_cell.angle_gamma   90.00
#
_symmetry.space_group_name_H-M   'P 1'
#
loop_
_entity.id
_entity.type
_entity.pdbx_description
1 polymer ?
#
loop_
_entity_poly.entity_id
_entity_poly.type
_entity_poly.pdbx_seq_one_letter_code
_entity_poly.pdbx_strand_id
1 'polypeptide(L)'
;MATITILGCAYSIPDSAHEPTHFAVQAEHSGILVDCGTNPTVRLAQAGISYDCITDMILTHFHPDHISGAPLMLLNMWLLGRKHPLRIHAPAHCLQRFSQLMEAYDWHHWPGLFSVEMHHIPLRENAVVLANSDFTISASPGEHMVPVVGLRITDESCRRVLAYSSDTAPCDSISRLATGADVLLHEATGASIGHSSAGQAGQLAARAQVGKLYLIHYDLHSAKESNLLSEARSQFGGRVELARDLMTIDL
;
A
#
# COMPACT_ATOMS: atom_id res chain seq x y z
N MET A 1 -8.38 -12.50 12.75
CA MET A 1 -7.87 -12.59 11.37
C MET A 1 -8.01 -11.22 10.72
N ALA A 2 -6.97 -10.79 10.05
CA ALA A 2 -6.98 -9.50 9.38
C ALA A 2 -7.70 -9.60 8.02
N THR A 3 -8.33 -8.49 7.63
CA THR A 3 -8.97 -8.33 6.32
C THR A 3 -8.26 -7.21 5.56
N ILE A 4 -7.86 -7.48 4.32
CA ILE A 4 -7.31 -6.51 3.39
C ILE A 4 -8.45 -6.02 2.51
N THR A 5 -8.66 -4.71 2.44
CA THR A 5 -9.63 -4.10 1.53
C THR A 5 -8.92 -3.24 0.51
N ILE A 6 -8.96 -3.62 -0.75
CA ILE A 6 -8.38 -2.84 -1.85
C ILE A 6 -9.28 -1.62 -2.08
N LEU A 7 -8.80 -0.42 -1.83
CA LEU A 7 -9.54 0.82 -2.01
C LEU A 7 -9.36 1.40 -3.41
N GLY A 8 -8.24 1.08 -4.05
CA GLY A 8 -7.93 1.38 -5.43
C GLY A 8 -6.88 0.41 -5.97
N CYS A 9 -6.98 0.03 -7.23
CA CYS A 9 -6.08 -0.94 -7.86
C CYS A 9 -5.37 -0.43 -9.13
N ALA A 10 -5.75 0.74 -9.64
CA ALA A 10 -5.16 1.33 -10.82
C ALA A 10 -3.73 1.85 -10.57
N TYR A 11 -2.94 1.96 -11.64
CA TYR A 11 -1.71 2.74 -11.62
C TYR A 11 -2.05 4.26 -11.56
N SER A 12 -1.09 5.13 -11.91
CA SER A 12 -1.25 6.59 -11.76
C SER A 12 -2.38 7.23 -12.57
N ILE A 13 -2.93 6.56 -13.58
CA ILE A 13 -4.05 7.06 -14.38
C ILE A 13 -5.31 6.25 -14.06
N PRO A 14 -6.22 6.78 -13.20
CA PRO A 14 -7.48 6.13 -12.87
C PRO A 14 -8.50 6.23 -14.00
N ASP A 15 -9.60 5.50 -13.86
CA ASP A 15 -10.80 5.67 -14.67
C ASP A 15 -12.04 5.91 -13.78
N SER A 16 -13.24 5.88 -14.36
CA SER A 16 -14.46 6.11 -13.60
C SER A 16 -14.82 5.04 -12.58
N ALA A 17 -14.19 3.86 -12.65
CA ALA A 17 -14.47 2.70 -11.79
C ALA A 17 -13.29 2.32 -10.88
N HIS A 18 -12.09 2.81 -11.18
CA HIS A 18 -10.86 2.43 -10.49
C HIS A 18 -10.09 3.66 -10.01
N GLU A 19 -9.67 3.62 -8.76
CA GLU A 19 -8.82 4.63 -8.13
C GLU A 19 -7.35 4.19 -8.13
N PRO A 20 -6.37 5.12 -8.05
CA PRO A 20 -4.97 4.78 -7.84
C PRO A 20 -4.76 3.85 -6.64
N THR A 21 -3.68 3.10 -6.67
CA THR A 21 -3.42 2.03 -5.71
C THR A 21 -3.34 2.53 -4.27
N HIS A 22 -4.23 2.06 -3.44
CA HIS A 22 -4.19 2.15 -1.98
C HIS A 22 -5.10 1.08 -1.38
N PHE A 23 -4.81 0.64 -0.15
CA PHE A 23 -5.59 -0.38 0.52
C PHE A 23 -5.58 -0.23 2.04
N ALA A 24 -6.59 -0.77 2.70
CA ALA A 24 -6.66 -0.86 4.15
C ALA A 24 -6.41 -2.30 4.62
N VAL A 25 -5.73 -2.45 5.76
CA VAL A 25 -5.61 -3.72 6.48
C VAL A 25 -6.20 -3.52 7.87
N GLN A 26 -7.19 -4.31 8.21
CA GLN A 26 -7.91 -4.19 9.48
C GLN A 26 -7.77 -5.45 10.33
N ALA A 27 -7.56 -5.28 11.62
CA ALA A 27 -7.66 -6.30 12.66
C ALA A 27 -8.52 -5.79 13.82
N GLU A 28 -8.47 -6.46 14.96
CA GLU A 28 -9.36 -6.15 16.09
C GLU A 28 -9.16 -4.74 16.67
N HIS A 29 -7.92 -4.30 16.80
CA HIS A 29 -7.58 -3.02 17.46
C HIS A 29 -6.85 -2.03 16.54
N SER A 30 -6.43 -2.45 15.36
CA SER A 30 -5.61 -1.66 14.45
C SER A 30 -6.19 -1.62 13.05
N GLY A 31 -6.21 -0.42 12.46
CA GLY A 31 -6.48 -0.20 11.04
C GLY A 31 -5.29 0.49 10.39
N ILE A 32 -4.77 -0.08 9.33
CA ILE A 32 -3.62 0.44 8.59
C ILE A 32 -4.08 0.87 7.21
N LEU A 33 -3.83 2.11 6.83
CA LEU A 33 -3.98 2.57 5.45
C LEU A 33 -2.61 2.59 4.79
N VAL A 34 -2.48 1.86 3.68
CA VAL A 34 -1.26 1.85 2.86
C VAL A 34 -1.50 2.67 1.62
N ASP A 35 -0.72 3.72 1.48
CA ASP A 35 -0.82 4.78 0.48
C ASP A 35 -2.15 5.56 0.54
N CYS A 36 -2.22 6.69 -0.17
CA CYS A 36 -3.31 7.65 -0.02
C CYS A 36 -3.41 8.56 -1.25
N GLY A 37 -3.70 7.95 -2.42
CA GLY A 37 -3.57 8.61 -3.71
C GLY A 37 -4.66 9.62 -4.05
N THR A 38 -5.94 9.34 -3.75
CA THR A 38 -7.07 10.22 -4.19
C THR A 38 -7.93 10.68 -3.03
N ASN A 39 -9.12 10.08 -2.81
CA ASN A 39 -9.99 10.44 -1.70
C ASN A 39 -10.26 9.24 -0.78
N PRO A 40 -9.31 8.88 0.09
CA PRO A 40 -9.44 7.69 0.91
C PRO A 40 -10.65 7.72 1.83
N THR A 41 -11.07 8.90 2.29
CA THR A 41 -12.25 9.03 3.17
C THR A 41 -13.52 8.54 2.48
N VAL A 42 -13.71 8.87 1.19
CA VAL A 42 -14.85 8.37 0.41
C VAL A 42 -14.72 6.87 0.16
N ARG A 43 -13.52 6.39 -0.18
CA ARG A 43 -13.29 4.97 -0.46
C ARG A 43 -13.45 4.10 0.78
N LEU A 44 -12.96 4.55 1.93
CA LEU A 44 -13.20 3.90 3.22
C LEU A 44 -14.71 3.80 3.52
N ALA A 45 -15.46 4.90 3.32
CA ALA A 45 -16.91 4.89 3.53
C ALA A 45 -17.63 3.91 2.59
N GLN A 46 -17.26 3.85 1.31
CA GLN A 46 -17.79 2.88 0.35
C GLN A 46 -17.49 1.42 0.74
N ALA A 47 -16.33 1.20 1.36
CA ALA A 47 -15.93 -0.10 1.88
C ALA A 47 -16.57 -0.43 3.25
N GLY A 48 -17.35 0.49 3.84
CA GLY A 48 -17.91 0.32 5.18
C GLY A 48 -16.89 0.47 6.32
N ILE A 49 -15.72 1.06 6.04
CA ILE A 49 -14.63 1.24 6.99
C ILE A 49 -14.71 2.66 7.57
N SER A 50 -14.80 2.77 8.90
CA SER A 50 -14.70 4.07 9.54
C SER A 50 -13.28 4.65 9.43
N TYR A 51 -13.17 5.92 9.03
CA TYR A 51 -11.89 6.62 9.05
C TYR A 51 -11.25 6.66 10.46
N ASP A 52 -12.07 6.58 11.50
CA ASP A 52 -11.63 6.64 12.91
C ASP A 52 -10.96 5.33 13.36
N CYS A 53 -11.22 4.22 12.64
CA CYS A 53 -10.53 2.94 12.87
C CYS A 53 -9.08 2.95 12.34
N ILE A 54 -8.70 3.90 11.47
CA ILE A 54 -7.34 3.97 10.93
C ILE A 54 -6.41 4.53 12.01
N THR A 55 -5.52 3.69 12.52
CA THR A 55 -4.53 4.04 13.55
C THR A 55 -3.19 4.45 12.95
N ASP A 56 -2.87 3.91 11.79
CA ASP A 56 -1.61 4.09 11.09
C ASP A 56 -1.82 4.34 9.60
N MET A 57 -1.02 5.22 9.02
CA MET A 57 -0.90 5.43 7.58
C MET A 57 0.54 5.12 7.18
N ILE A 58 0.74 4.26 6.20
CA ILE A 58 2.06 3.96 5.66
C ILE A 58 2.13 4.52 4.25
N LEU A 59 3.00 5.50 4.02
CA LEU A 59 3.25 6.08 2.70
C LEU A 59 4.52 5.45 2.14
N THR A 60 4.39 4.65 1.09
CA THR A 60 5.49 3.85 0.56
C THR A 60 6.56 4.69 -0.12
N HIS A 61 6.15 5.76 -0.83
CA HIS A 61 7.03 6.71 -1.51
C HIS A 61 6.30 8.02 -1.83
N PHE A 62 7.03 9.02 -2.35
CA PHE A 62 6.48 10.34 -2.65
C PHE A 62 6.18 10.52 -4.14
N HIS A 63 5.18 9.78 -4.68
CA HIS A 63 4.54 10.09 -5.94
C HIS A 63 3.10 10.56 -5.73
N PRO A 64 2.55 11.41 -6.63
CA PRO A 64 1.22 12.00 -6.45
C PRO A 64 0.11 10.96 -6.28
N ASP A 65 0.13 9.91 -7.05
CA ASP A 65 -0.86 8.82 -7.01
C ASP A 65 -0.81 7.96 -5.74
N HIS A 66 0.22 8.13 -4.91
CA HIS A 66 0.36 7.47 -3.61
C HIS A 66 0.14 8.38 -2.40
N ILE A 67 0.19 9.73 -2.59
CA ILE A 67 0.13 10.63 -1.41
C ILE A 67 -0.84 11.80 -1.53
N SER A 68 -1.35 12.13 -2.74
CA SER A 68 -2.13 13.37 -2.95
C SER A 68 -3.41 13.44 -2.11
N GLY A 69 -3.98 12.32 -1.70
CA GLY A 69 -5.16 12.26 -0.85
C GLY A 69 -4.86 12.45 0.64
N ALA A 70 -3.60 12.29 1.07
CA ALA A 70 -3.26 12.32 2.49
C ALA A 70 -3.54 13.67 3.18
N PRO A 71 -3.23 14.84 2.59
CA PRO A 71 -3.61 16.12 3.16
C PRO A 71 -5.14 16.28 3.31
N LEU A 72 -5.89 15.86 2.29
CA LEU A 72 -7.36 15.93 2.32
C LEU A 72 -7.93 14.96 3.37
N MET A 73 -7.35 13.78 3.52
CA MET A 73 -7.76 12.83 4.56
C MET A 73 -7.54 13.39 5.96
N LEU A 74 -6.40 14.02 6.23
CA LEU A 74 -6.14 14.68 7.53
C LEU A 74 -7.15 15.80 7.80
N LEU A 75 -7.45 16.63 6.78
CA LEU A 75 -8.48 17.67 6.88
C LEU A 75 -9.84 17.07 7.20
N ASN A 76 -10.24 16.00 6.50
CA ASN A 76 -11.53 15.35 6.69
C ASN A 76 -11.62 14.73 8.11
N MET A 77 -10.58 14.02 8.54
CA MET A 77 -10.52 13.45 9.90
C MET A 77 -10.65 14.52 10.97
N TRP A 78 -10.00 15.67 10.80
CA TRP A 78 -10.10 16.80 11.71
C TRP A 78 -11.50 17.41 11.74
N LEU A 79 -12.09 17.70 10.58
CA LEU A 79 -13.44 18.28 10.47
C LEU A 79 -14.53 17.32 10.98
N LEU A 80 -14.31 16.02 10.83
CA LEU A 80 -15.21 14.97 11.36
C LEU A 80 -15.01 14.72 12.87
N GLY A 81 -14.09 15.45 13.49
CA GLY A 81 -13.95 15.46 14.95
C GLY A 81 -13.08 14.37 15.55
N ARG A 82 -12.20 13.75 14.75
CA ARG A 82 -11.22 12.77 15.26
C ARG A 82 -10.45 13.32 16.45
N LYS A 83 -10.26 12.49 17.49
CA LYS A 83 -9.48 12.82 18.70
C LYS A 83 -8.28 11.91 18.91
N HIS A 84 -8.29 10.74 18.32
CA HIS A 84 -7.21 9.76 18.47
C HIS A 84 -6.01 10.15 17.61
N PRO A 85 -4.77 9.90 18.07
CA PRO A 85 -3.57 10.09 17.28
C PRO A 85 -3.61 9.31 15.96
N LEU A 86 -2.93 9.81 14.94
CA LEU A 86 -2.62 9.09 13.71
C LEU A 86 -1.11 9.03 13.55
N ARG A 87 -0.57 7.82 13.38
CA ARG A 87 0.85 7.63 13.07
C ARG A 87 1.02 7.52 11.56
N ILE A 88 1.95 8.32 11.01
CA ILE A 88 2.32 8.30 9.60
C ILE A 88 3.74 7.77 9.48
N HIS A 89 3.89 6.63 8.81
CA HIS A 89 5.17 5.97 8.60
C HIS A 89 5.58 6.12 7.13
N ALA A 90 6.81 6.58 6.87
CA ALA A 90 7.33 6.65 5.50
C ALA A 90 8.86 6.75 5.47
N PRO A 91 9.51 6.51 4.31
CA PRO A 91 10.92 6.85 4.10
C PRO A 91 11.20 8.34 4.36
N ALA A 92 12.41 8.68 4.80
CA ALA A 92 12.78 10.05 5.15
C ALA A 92 12.48 11.06 4.03
N HIS A 93 12.77 10.72 2.78
CA HIS A 93 12.45 11.56 1.62
C HIS A 93 10.95 11.85 1.51
N CYS A 94 10.11 10.84 1.72
CA CYS A 94 8.65 10.98 1.67
C CYS A 94 8.16 11.85 2.83
N LEU A 95 8.59 11.60 4.06
CA LEU A 95 8.20 12.41 5.24
C LEU A 95 8.59 13.88 5.08
N GLN A 96 9.80 14.14 4.61
CA GLN A 96 10.26 15.53 4.40
C GLN A 96 9.37 16.27 3.40
N ARG A 97 9.05 15.64 2.29
CA ARG A 97 8.22 16.23 1.24
C ARG A 97 6.76 16.36 1.68
N PHE A 98 6.24 15.36 2.36
CA PHE A 98 4.90 15.40 2.91
C PHE A 98 4.76 16.51 3.96
N SER A 99 5.75 16.67 4.85
CA SER A 99 5.78 17.77 5.81
C SER A 99 5.76 19.14 5.10
N GLN A 100 6.59 19.33 4.07
CA GLN A 100 6.60 20.57 3.28
C GLN A 100 5.24 20.84 2.61
N LEU A 101 4.57 19.80 2.12
CA LEU A 101 3.23 19.91 1.53
C LEU A 101 2.19 20.32 2.59
N MET A 102 2.25 19.76 3.79
CA MET A 102 1.35 20.11 4.90
C MET A 102 1.60 21.54 5.43
N GLU A 103 2.88 21.98 5.47
CA GLU A 103 3.22 23.37 5.78
C GLU A 103 2.59 24.36 4.79
N ALA A 104 2.55 24.01 3.49
CA ALA A 104 1.90 24.84 2.47
C ALA A 104 0.39 24.99 2.69
N TYR A 105 -0.22 24.13 3.49
CA TYR A 105 -1.62 24.22 3.93
C TYR A 105 -1.79 24.83 5.31
N ASP A 106 -0.75 25.37 5.93
CA ASP A 106 -0.77 25.98 7.27
C ASP A 106 -1.42 25.08 8.34
N TRP A 107 -1.21 23.78 8.25
CA TRP A 107 -1.92 22.78 9.07
C TRP A 107 -1.69 22.95 10.58
N HIS A 108 -0.57 23.52 10.99
CA HIS A 108 -0.29 23.85 12.40
C HIS A 108 -1.26 24.89 13.00
N HIS A 109 -1.96 25.63 12.14
CA HIS A 109 -2.98 26.59 12.55
C HIS A 109 -4.40 26.01 12.58
N TRP A 110 -4.58 24.70 12.31
CA TRP A 110 -5.90 24.06 12.41
C TRP A 110 -6.25 23.85 13.89
N PRO A 111 -7.29 24.58 14.44
CA PRO A 111 -7.55 24.61 15.87
C PRO A 111 -8.06 23.24 16.36
N GLY A 112 -7.37 22.67 17.35
CA GLY A 112 -7.74 21.39 17.93
C GLY A 112 -7.52 20.19 17.00
N LEU A 113 -6.62 20.30 16.04
CA LEU A 113 -6.16 19.15 15.25
C LEU A 113 -5.68 18.03 16.20
N PHE A 114 -6.06 16.79 15.89
CA PHE A 114 -5.57 15.62 16.61
C PHE A 114 -4.06 15.43 16.42
N SER A 115 -3.43 14.66 17.29
CA SER A 115 -1.99 14.37 17.18
C SER A 115 -1.68 13.61 15.90
N VAL A 116 -0.75 14.11 15.09
CA VAL A 116 -0.18 13.43 13.93
C VAL A 116 1.29 13.17 14.22
N GLU A 117 1.67 11.90 14.28
CA GLU A 117 3.02 11.44 14.63
C GLU A 117 3.72 10.91 13.39
N MET A 118 4.86 11.49 13.02
CA MET A 118 5.64 11.06 11.84
C MET A 118 6.77 10.12 12.24
N HIS A 119 6.79 8.92 11.66
CA HIS A 119 7.75 7.85 11.95
C HIS A 119 8.56 7.51 10.70
N HIS A 120 9.88 7.58 10.82
CA HIS A 120 10.80 7.29 9.73
C HIS A 120 10.97 5.80 9.51
N ILE A 121 10.77 5.33 8.26
CA ILE A 121 11.11 3.98 7.81
C ILE A 121 12.52 4.00 7.21
N PRO A 122 13.51 3.31 7.82
CA PRO A 122 14.85 3.22 7.25
C PRO A 122 14.86 2.47 5.91
N LEU A 123 15.61 2.96 4.93
CA LEU A 123 15.82 2.30 3.63
C LEU A 123 16.84 1.16 3.76
N ARG A 124 16.47 0.14 4.50
CA ARG A 124 17.22 -1.12 4.65
C ARG A 124 16.25 -2.29 4.68
N GLU A 125 16.73 -3.47 4.31
CA GLU A 125 15.91 -4.67 4.34
C GLU A 125 15.42 -4.99 5.77
N ASN A 126 14.17 -5.45 5.85
CA ASN A 126 13.48 -5.84 7.07
C ASN A 126 13.48 -4.76 8.16
N ALA A 127 13.46 -3.49 7.76
CA ALA A 127 13.29 -2.38 8.71
C ALA A 127 11.92 -2.51 9.41
N VAL A 128 11.91 -2.54 10.74
CA VAL A 128 10.66 -2.57 11.51
C VAL A 128 9.93 -1.24 11.32
N VAL A 129 8.67 -1.32 10.91
CA VAL A 129 7.74 -0.17 10.75
C VAL A 129 6.85 -0.06 11.97
N LEU A 130 6.21 -1.18 12.34
CA LEU A 130 5.24 -1.27 13.42
C LEU A 130 5.29 -2.68 14.04
N ALA A 131 5.13 -2.75 15.36
CA ALA A 131 4.88 -4.00 16.06
C ALA A 131 3.90 -3.76 17.20
N ASN A 132 2.75 -4.42 17.17
CA ASN A 132 1.72 -4.36 18.21
C ASN A 132 1.02 -5.72 18.37
N SER A 133 -0.11 -5.78 19.08
CA SER A 133 -0.86 -7.03 19.30
C SER A 133 -1.46 -7.63 18.03
N ASP A 134 -1.76 -6.80 17.03
CA ASP A 134 -2.42 -7.23 15.80
C ASP A 134 -1.43 -7.52 14.68
N PHE A 135 -0.38 -6.68 14.55
CA PHE A 135 0.53 -6.72 13.42
C PHE A 135 2.00 -6.60 13.81
N THR A 136 2.84 -7.35 13.10
CA THR A 136 4.25 -7.01 12.90
C THR A 136 4.45 -6.62 11.46
N ILE A 137 4.92 -5.38 11.22
CA ILE A 137 5.14 -4.83 9.88
C ILE A 137 6.62 -4.51 9.71
N SER A 138 7.21 -5.04 8.65
CA SER A 138 8.55 -4.68 8.20
C SER A 138 8.54 -4.17 6.76
N ALA A 139 9.57 -3.40 6.41
CA ALA A 139 9.74 -2.82 5.09
C ALA A 139 11.10 -3.17 4.50
N SER A 140 11.18 -3.26 3.17
CA SER A 140 12.43 -3.39 2.43
C SER A 140 12.43 -2.44 1.24
N PRO A 141 13.59 -1.87 0.84
CA PRO A 141 13.65 -0.95 -0.29
C PRO A 141 13.35 -1.67 -1.60
N GLY A 142 12.57 -1.00 -2.46
CA GLY A 142 12.39 -1.35 -3.87
C GLY A 142 13.34 -0.57 -4.78
N GLU A 143 13.25 -0.82 -6.08
CA GLU A 143 13.98 -0.12 -7.14
C GLU A 143 13.01 0.74 -7.97
N HIS A 144 12.96 2.04 -7.67
CA HIS A 144 12.06 2.99 -8.30
C HIS A 144 12.74 4.35 -8.50
N MET A 145 12.06 5.29 -9.20
CA MET A 145 12.60 6.63 -9.50
C MET A 145 12.83 7.50 -8.26
N VAL A 146 12.13 7.20 -7.17
CA VAL A 146 12.31 7.86 -5.86
C VAL A 146 12.48 6.79 -4.79
N PRO A 147 13.02 7.13 -3.61
CA PRO A 147 13.12 6.18 -2.49
C PRO A 147 11.75 5.56 -2.15
N VAL A 148 11.65 4.24 -2.26
CA VAL A 148 10.43 3.45 -2.11
C VAL A 148 10.65 2.26 -1.18
N VAL A 149 9.60 1.80 -0.52
CA VAL A 149 9.62 0.58 0.28
C VAL A 149 8.42 -0.31 -0.04
N GLY A 150 8.68 -1.62 -0.21
CA GLY A 150 7.65 -2.65 -0.09
C GLY A 150 7.43 -3.03 1.37
N LEU A 151 6.32 -3.70 1.65
CA LEU A 151 5.87 -4.03 3.00
C LEU A 151 5.66 -5.53 3.17
N ARG A 152 6.01 -6.04 4.35
CA ARG A 152 5.62 -7.36 4.85
C ARG A 152 4.80 -7.17 6.11
N ILE A 153 3.53 -7.58 6.08
CA ILE A 153 2.56 -7.44 7.16
C ILE A 153 2.21 -8.84 7.66
N THR A 154 2.55 -9.13 8.89
CA THR A 154 2.20 -10.39 9.58
C THR A 154 1.01 -10.13 10.50
N ASP A 155 -0.07 -10.87 10.31
CA ASP A 155 -1.19 -10.95 11.27
C ASP A 155 -0.74 -11.79 12.47
N GLU A 156 -0.67 -11.19 13.64
CA GLU A 156 -0.21 -11.86 14.86
C GLU A 156 -1.21 -12.92 15.37
N SER A 157 -2.48 -12.81 15.01
CA SER A 157 -3.53 -13.74 15.46
C SER A 157 -3.45 -15.11 14.77
N CYS A 158 -3.06 -15.16 13.51
CA CYS A 158 -3.01 -16.40 12.72
C CYS A 158 -1.66 -16.65 12.04
N ARG A 159 -0.69 -15.74 12.19
CA ARG A 159 0.67 -15.78 11.61
C ARG A 159 0.70 -15.76 10.08
N ARG A 160 -0.40 -15.43 9.43
CA ARG A 160 -0.44 -15.26 7.98
C ARG A 160 0.20 -13.95 7.55
N VAL A 161 0.70 -13.94 6.33
CA VAL A 161 1.58 -12.89 5.82
C VAL A 161 1.06 -12.31 4.52
N LEU A 162 0.85 -10.99 4.49
CA LEU A 162 0.75 -10.20 3.27
C LEU A 162 2.11 -9.59 2.94
N ALA A 163 2.57 -9.75 1.70
CA ALA A 163 3.62 -8.92 1.13
C ALA A 163 3.04 -7.95 0.09
N TYR A 164 3.55 -6.72 0.06
CA TYR A 164 3.21 -5.70 -0.93
C TYR A 164 4.49 -5.14 -1.55
N SER A 165 4.59 -5.19 -2.87
CA SER A 165 5.79 -4.74 -3.58
C SER A 165 5.99 -3.23 -3.54
N SER A 166 4.92 -2.44 -3.47
CA SER A 166 4.88 -1.06 -3.92
C SER A 166 5.38 -0.95 -5.37
N ASP A 167 5.67 0.26 -5.86
CA ASP A 167 6.19 0.47 -7.20
C ASP A 167 7.67 0.08 -7.26
N THR A 168 8.02 -0.83 -8.15
CA THR A 168 9.40 -1.33 -8.21
C THR A 168 9.71 -2.05 -9.52
N ALA A 169 10.91 -1.83 -10.06
CA ALA A 169 11.51 -2.79 -10.96
C ALA A 169 11.80 -4.11 -10.22
N PRO A 170 11.94 -5.25 -10.93
CA PRO A 170 12.30 -6.51 -10.30
C PRO A 170 13.59 -6.39 -9.50
N CYS A 171 13.56 -6.64 -8.20
CA CYS A 171 14.73 -6.57 -7.34
C CYS A 171 14.74 -7.67 -6.26
N ASP A 172 15.95 -7.97 -5.78
CA ASP A 172 16.16 -9.06 -4.83
C ASP A 172 15.61 -8.76 -3.44
N SER A 173 15.63 -7.50 -3.00
CA SER A 173 15.11 -7.08 -1.71
C SER A 173 13.61 -7.35 -1.57
N ILE A 174 12.82 -7.02 -2.61
CA ILE A 174 11.39 -7.30 -2.63
C ILE A 174 11.11 -8.81 -2.76
N SER A 175 11.92 -9.53 -3.53
CA SER A 175 11.80 -10.99 -3.58
C SER A 175 12.04 -11.65 -2.22
N ARG A 176 13.06 -11.19 -1.45
CA ARG A 176 13.31 -11.68 -0.09
C ARG A 176 12.20 -11.27 0.88
N LEU A 177 11.69 -10.04 0.78
CA LEU A 177 10.57 -9.55 1.57
C LEU A 177 9.33 -10.43 1.41
N ALA A 178 9.03 -10.85 0.16
CA ALA A 178 7.87 -11.65 -0.18
C ALA A 178 8.03 -13.15 0.14
N THR A 179 9.25 -13.61 0.52
CA THR A 179 9.51 -15.05 0.73
C THR A 179 8.51 -15.69 1.67
N GLY A 180 7.81 -16.73 1.20
CA GLY A 180 6.84 -17.51 1.96
C GLY A 180 5.58 -16.74 2.38
N ALA A 181 5.26 -15.60 1.75
CA ALA A 181 4.03 -14.87 2.05
C ALA A 181 2.80 -15.66 1.57
N ASP A 182 1.73 -15.66 2.37
CA ASP A 182 0.45 -16.28 1.97
C ASP A 182 -0.18 -15.54 0.79
N VAL A 183 -0.08 -14.20 0.82
CA VAL A 183 -0.59 -13.29 -0.20
C VAL A 183 0.51 -12.32 -0.62
N LEU A 184 0.70 -12.16 -1.92
CA LEU A 184 1.53 -11.11 -2.51
C LEU A 184 0.62 -10.18 -3.32
N LEU A 185 0.58 -8.89 -2.96
CA LEU A 185 0.14 -7.81 -3.82
C LEU A 185 1.36 -7.29 -4.57
N HIS A 186 1.40 -7.42 -5.90
CA HIS A 186 2.53 -6.94 -6.71
C HIS A 186 2.06 -6.03 -7.82
N GLU A 187 2.77 -4.90 -8.01
CA GLU A 187 2.51 -4.00 -9.12
C GLU A 187 2.67 -4.70 -10.47
N ALA A 188 1.97 -4.22 -11.48
CA ALA A 188 2.01 -4.74 -12.84
C ALA A 188 1.79 -3.62 -13.88
N THR A 189 2.42 -2.47 -13.67
CA THR A 189 2.33 -1.30 -14.56
C THR A 189 2.88 -1.58 -15.96
N GLY A 190 3.91 -2.45 -16.05
CA GLY A 190 4.61 -2.80 -17.28
C GLY A 190 6.12 -2.72 -17.09
N ALA A 191 6.87 -3.41 -17.94
CA ALA A 191 8.35 -3.40 -17.91
C ALA A 191 8.87 -2.03 -18.35
N SER A 192 9.02 -1.11 -17.42
CA SER A 192 9.55 0.24 -17.62
C SER A 192 10.50 0.62 -16.49
N ILE A 193 11.09 1.81 -16.56
CA ILE A 193 12.02 2.28 -15.51
C ILE A 193 11.26 2.36 -14.17
N GLY A 194 11.75 1.60 -13.19
CA GLY A 194 11.20 1.59 -11.83
C GLY A 194 9.90 0.80 -11.68
N HIS A 195 9.50 0.00 -12.68
CA HIS A 195 8.27 -0.79 -12.65
C HIS A 195 8.47 -2.22 -13.16
N SER A 196 7.50 -3.07 -12.86
CA SER A 196 7.47 -4.48 -13.24
C SER A 196 6.31 -4.80 -14.19
N SER A 197 6.53 -5.74 -15.14
CA SER A 197 5.45 -6.36 -15.89
C SER A 197 4.74 -7.43 -15.06
N ALA A 198 3.54 -7.84 -15.50
CA ALA A 198 2.81 -8.95 -14.89
C ALA A 198 3.62 -10.26 -14.91
N GLY A 199 4.40 -10.50 -15.99
CA GLY A 199 5.29 -11.66 -16.08
C GLY A 199 6.42 -11.60 -15.04
N GLN A 200 7.02 -10.43 -14.82
CA GLN A 200 8.05 -10.23 -13.80
C GLN A 200 7.48 -10.39 -12.38
N ALA A 201 6.25 -9.91 -12.12
CA ALA A 201 5.54 -10.16 -10.88
C ALA A 201 5.32 -11.67 -10.64
N GLY A 202 4.94 -12.43 -11.70
CA GLY A 202 4.84 -13.89 -11.65
C GLY A 202 6.17 -14.59 -11.35
N GLN A 203 7.28 -14.15 -11.97
CA GLN A 203 8.62 -14.69 -11.68
C GLN A 203 9.03 -14.46 -10.22
N LEU A 204 8.78 -13.26 -9.69
CA LEU A 204 9.06 -12.95 -8.30
C LEU A 204 8.20 -13.82 -7.36
N ALA A 205 6.91 -13.97 -7.65
CA ALA A 205 5.99 -14.81 -6.87
C ALA A 205 6.46 -16.27 -6.82
N ALA A 206 6.91 -16.83 -7.96
CA ALA A 206 7.46 -18.18 -8.04
C ALA A 206 8.76 -18.32 -7.22
N ARG A 207 9.69 -17.38 -7.36
CA ARG A 207 10.97 -17.37 -6.64
C ARG A 207 10.77 -17.23 -5.13
N ALA A 208 9.84 -16.38 -4.72
CA ALA A 208 9.51 -16.15 -3.33
C ALA A 208 8.61 -17.23 -2.71
N GLN A 209 8.12 -18.20 -3.51
CA GLN A 209 7.24 -19.28 -3.06
C GLN A 209 5.98 -18.76 -2.33
N VAL A 210 5.34 -17.73 -2.88
CA VAL A 210 4.11 -17.16 -2.28
C VAL A 210 2.91 -18.09 -2.48
N GLY A 211 1.93 -18.01 -1.59
CA GLY A 211 0.70 -18.81 -1.70
C GLY A 211 -0.21 -18.32 -2.83
N LYS A 212 -0.41 -17.01 -2.95
CA LYS A 212 -1.28 -16.39 -3.95
C LYS A 212 -0.72 -15.04 -4.39
N LEU A 213 -0.82 -14.75 -5.69
CA LEU A 213 -0.44 -13.48 -6.30
C LEU A 213 -1.71 -12.70 -6.70
N TYR A 214 -1.80 -11.46 -6.25
CA TYR A 214 -2.70 -10.45 -6.81
C TYR A 214 -1.87 -9.40 -7.54
N LEU A 215 -2.20 -9.16 -8.81
CA LEU A 215 -1.65 -8.03 -9.56
C LEU A 215 -2.43 -6.76 -9.19
N ILE A 216 -1.72 -5.71 -8.85
CA ILE A 216 -2.25 -4.39 -8.51
C ILE A 216 -1.44 -3.32 -9.26
N HIS A 217 -1.84 -2.07 -9.20
CA HIS A 217 -1.13 -0.96 -9.86
C HIS A 217 -0.85 -1.23 -11.34
N TYR A 218 -1.89 -1.64 -12.06
CA TYR A 218 -1.78 -1.99 -13.48
C TYR A 218 -2.44 -0.93 -14.37
N ASP A 219 -1.93 -0.82 -15.60
CA ASP A 219 -2.45 0.10 -16.60
C ASP A 219 -3.81 -0.38 -17.14
N LEU A 220 -4.86 0.37 -16.81
CA LEU A 220 -6.24 0.11 -17.24
C LEU A 220 -6.49 0.47 -18.72
N HIS A 221 -5.65 1.31 -19.32
CA HIS A 221 -5.90 1.88 -20.64
C HIS A 221 -5.22 1.09 -21.76
N SER A 222 -4.02 0.57 -21.52
CA SER A 222 -3.24 -0.14 -22.54
C SER A 222 -3.21 -1.66 -22.35
N ALA A 223 -3.34 -2.15 -21.12
CA ALA A 223 -3.27 -3.57 -20.81
C ALA A 223 -4.66 -4.22 -20.79
N LYS A 224 -4.81 -5.33 -21.54
CA LYS A 224 -5.99 -6.19 -21.36
C LYS A 224 -5.78 -7.09 -20.13
N GLU A 225 -6.76 -7.18 -19.25
CA GLU A 225 -6.74 -8.01 -18.05
C GLU A 225 -6.33 -9.47 -18.35
N SER A 226 -6.86 -10.04 -19.46
CA SER A 226 -6.51 -11.40 -19.89
C SER A 226 -5.03 -11.57 -20.19
N ASN A 227 -4.36 -10.53 -20.69
CA ASN A 227 -2.94 -10.57 -21.01
C ASN A 227 -2.11 -10.52 -19.72
N LEU A 228 -2.45 -9.62 -18.78
CA LEU A 228 -1.79 -9.53 -17.46
C LEU A 228 -1.84 -10.87 -16.73
N LEU A 229 -3.04 -11.48 -16.66
CA LEU A 229 -3.22 -12.79 -16.03
C LEU A 229 -2.44 -13.89 -16.77
N SER A 230 -2.45 -13.90 -18.11
CA SER A 230 -1.72 -14.87 -18.91
C SER A 230 -0.21 -14.77 -18.71
N GLU A 231 0.33 -13.55 -18.73
CA GLU A 231 1.76 -13.31 -18.50
C GLU A 231 2.20 -13.79 -17.12
N ALA A 232 1.50 -13.39 -16.06
CA ALA A 232 1.85 -13.80 -14.71
C ALA A 232 1.72 -15.33 -14.53
N ARG A 233 0.64 -15.95 -15.02
CA ARG A 233 0.42 -17.41 -14.95
C ARG A 233 1.44 -18.22 -15.72
N SER A 234 2.02 -17.67 -16.78
CA SER A 234 3.10 -18.34 -17.52
C SER A 234 4.37 -18.50 -16.68
N GLN A 235 4.55 -17.69 -15.65
CA GLN A 235 5.73 -17.63 -14.79
C GLN A 235 5.47 -18.18 -13.37
N PHE A 236 4.21 -18.16 -12.91
CA PHE A 236 3.83 -18.61 -11.57
C PHE A 236 2.73 -19.65 -11.65
N GLY A 237 3.07 -20.88 -11.26
CA GLY A 237 2.12 -22.03 -11.27
C GLY A 237 1.05 -21.98 -10.17
N GLY A 238 1.09 -20.99 -9.27
CA GLY A 238 0.11 -20.79 -8.21
C GLY A 238 -1.11 -19.98 -8.67
N ARG A 239 -1.93 -19.58 -7.70
CA ARG A 239 -3.15 -18.80 -7.97
C ARG A 239 -2.82 -17.33 -8.27
N VAL A 240 -3.25 -16.84 -9.43
CA VAL A 240 -3.07 -15.44 -9.86
C VAL A 240 -4.43 -14.81 -10.11
N GLU A 241 -4.68 -13.67 -9.50
CA GLU A 241 -5.86 -12.82 -9.69
C GLU A 241 -5.47 -11.34 -9.89
N LEU A 242 -6.41 -10.54 -10.42
CA LEU A 242 -6.29 -9.09 -10.41
C LEU A 242 -6.91 -8.55 -9.11
N ALA A 243 -6.23 -7.64 -8.46
CA ALA A 243 -6.86 -6.82 -7.44
C ALA A 243 -7.93 -5.94 -8.09
N ARG A 244 -9.02 -5.70 -7.39
CA ARG A 244 -10.12 -4.86 -7.86
C ARG A 244 -10.53 -3.91 -6.76
N ASP A 245 -11.01 -2.75 -7.14
CA ASP A 245 -11.55 -1.77 -6.21
C ASP A 245 -12.65 -2.38 -5.34
N LEU A 246 -12.59 -2.10 -4.05
CA LEU A 246 -13.49 -2.58 -2.99
C LEU A 246 -13.47 -4.10 -2.77
N MET A 247 -12.51 -4.80 -3.38
CA MET A 247 -12.27 -6.23 -3.13
C MET A 247 -11.74 -6.44 -1.71
N THR A 248 -12.24 -7.49 -1.04
CA THR A 248 -11.71 -7.94 0.25
C THR A 248 -10.94 -9.24 0.11
N ILE A 249 -9.86 -9.37 0.89
CA ILE A 249 -9.00 -10.56 0.95
C ILE A 249 -8.79 -10.87 2.44
N ASP A 250 -9.17 -12.06 2.86
CA ASP A 250 -8.91 -12.52 4.23
C ASP A 250 -7.49 -13.05 4.34
N LEU A 251 -6.78 -12.58 5.35
CA LEU A 251 -5.41 -12.97 5.63
C LEU A 251 -5.36 -14.03 6.70
#